data_4d684f6368cceb090322a1f351951ea1
#
_entry.id   4d684f6368cceb090322a1f351951ea1
#
_cell.length_a   1.000
_cell.length_b   1.000
_cell.length_c   1.000
_cell.angle_alpha   90.00
_cell.angle_beta   90.00
_cell.angle_gamma   90.00
#
_symmetry.space_group_name_H-M   'P 1'
#
loop_
_entity.id
_entity.type
_entity.pdbx_description
1 polymer ?
#
loop_
_entity_poly.entity_id
_entity_poly.type
_entity_poly.pdbx_seq_one_letter_code
_entity_poly.pdbx_strand_id
1 'polypeptide(L)'
;TMFQNSKLPQIANLLVFGDSLSDMGNAKASWLNVPDVPPYWQGRFSNGAVWVEYLSNAYSVNTTIGASTQPGDNRAFGGAQTGQGYSYLVLPNVGAQITEYLANVQSTIPANTVISLWAGGNDFLYGSANANTIVANMESHIRALATAGADEFIVPNLPPLETTPEIAGKSQTQQNAIANEVQVYNTKLASLLVNLSAELSITFHSIDAYSVFNDIVSNKQALGITNVQDAACTGGASLLPLPICNAGDTVVQNPDEYLYFDKAHPTRVMHRIVGQYAIESVGEADTDADGIIDQYDNCAWTEDMSTVDLEGCSWSQRDDDSDAVNNGNDLCPNTIGGAEVDSNGCSAEQRDTDEDGLNDAIDPCPFSQSLPDHDLDGCEDEVDLDDDNDGHLDSEDNCPKGLIGTHSADLDVDGCHDLEDDDEDGDGLSNSQEDLIGTDSRNPDSDGDL
;
A
#
# COMPACT_ATOMS: atom_id res chain seq x y z
N THR A 1 28.68 -24.72 18.13
CA THR A 1 27.80 -25.68 17.42
C THR A 1 27.51 -25.07 16.08
N MET A 2 28.04 -25.69 15.04
CA MET A 2 27.95 -25.27 13.64
C MET A 2 26.46 -25.29 13.22
N PHE A 3 25.95 -24.15 12.80
CA PHE A 3 24.74 -24.13 11.99
C PHE A 3 25.11 -24.74 10.64
N GLN A 4 24.61 -25.94 10.36
CA GLN A 4 24.58 -26.46 9.02
C GLN A 4 23.71 -25.52 8.20
N ASN A 5 24.30 -24.87 7.19
CA ASN A 5 23.57 -24.32 6.06
C ASN A 5 22.78 -25.46 5.41
N SER A 6 21.53 -25.63 5.82
CA SER A 6 20.56 -26.32 4.98
C SER A 6 20.42 -25.44 3.75
N LYS A 7 20.93 -25.91 2.60
CA LYS A 7 20.60 -25.30 1.31
C LYS A 7 19.08 -25.37 1.21
N LEU A 8 18.45 -24.20 1.20
CA LEU A 8 17.06 -24.07 0.84
C LEU A 8 16.85 -24.73 -0.52
N PRO A 9 15.72 -25.43 -0.76
CA PRO A 9 15.42 -25.95 -2.08
C PRO A 9 15.41 -24.79 -3.06
N GLN A 10 16.33 -24.79 -4.01
CA GLN A 10 16.35 -23.76 -5.04
C GLN A 10 15.22 -24.08 -6.03
N ILE A 11 14.13 -23.34 -5.93
CA ILE A 11 13.12 -23.33 -6.98
C ILE A 11 13.74 -22.62 -8.18
N ALA A 12 13.93 -23.37 -9.27
CA ALA A 12 14.46 -22.80 -10.50
C ALA A 12 13.33 -22.31 -11.41
N ASN A 13 12.15 -22.92 -11.31
CA ASN A 13 10.99 -22.61 -12.14
C ASN A 13 9.69 -22.76 -11.34
N LEU A 14 8.74 -21.89 -11.64
CA LEU A 14 7.36 -21.98 -11.15
C LEU A 14 6.43 -22.13 -12.36
N LEU A 15 5.74 -23.26 -12.46
CA LEU A 15 4.78 -23.54 -13.51
C LEU A 15 3.37 -23.52 -12.92
N VAL A 16 2.51 -22.66 -13.44
CA VAL A 16 1.21 -22.34 -12.85
C VAL A 16 0.07 -22.84 -13.75
N PHE A 17 -0.82 -23.65 -13.18
CA PHE A 17 -2.10 -24.04 -13.77
C PHE A 17 -3.23 -23.66 -12.83
N GLY A 18 -4.38 -23.30 -13.38
CA GLY A 18 -5.51 -22.92 -12.53
C GLY A 18 -6.52 -22.03 -13.22
N ASP A 19 -7.19 -21.26 -12.39
CA ASP A 19 -8.28 -20.38 -12.81
C ASP A 19 -7.92 -18.88 -12.60
N SER A 20 -8.96 -18.05 -12.43
CA SER A 20 -8.83 -16.59 -12.25
C SER A 20 -8.01 -16.18 -11.03
N LEU A 21 -7.91 -17.02 -10.01
CA LEU A 21 -7.11 -16.73 -8.82
C LEU A 21 -5.60 -16.73 -9.09
N SER A 22 -5.19 -17.40 -10.17
CA SER A 22 -3.78 -17.52 -10.57
C SER A 22 -3.48 -16.93 -11.95
N ASP A 23 -4.48 -16.38 -12.67
CA ASP A 23 -4.34 -15.81 -14.01
C ASP A 23 -3.63 -14.46 -13.95
N MET A 24 -2.45 -14.37 -14.53
CA MET A 24 -1.64 -13.16 -14.63
C MET A 24 -1.95 -12.32 -15.89
N GLY A 25 -3.07 -12.59 -16.58
CA GLY A 25 -3.50 -11.87 -17.77
C GLY A 25 -3.66 -12.73 -19.01
N ASN A 26 -3.68 -14.07 -18.91
CA ASN A 26 -3.92 -14.98 -20.03
C ASN A 26 -5.32 -14.79 -20.64
N ALA A 27 -6.36 -14.71 -19.79
CA ALA A 27 -7.72 -14.44 -20.26
C ALA A 27 -7.83 -13.04 -20.89
N LYS A 28 -7.11 -12.04 -20.37
CA LYS A 28 -7.00 -10.71 -20.97
C LYS A 28 -6.33 -10.72 -22.33
N ALA A 29 -5.30 -11.52 -22.52
CA ALA A 29 -4.61 -11.68 -23.78
C ALA A 29 -5.39 -12.58 -24.79
N SER A 30 -6.43 -13.27 -24.34
CA SER A 30 -7.26 -14.13 -25.19
C SER A 30 -8.22 -13.30 -26.07
N TRP A 31 -8.92 -14.01 -26.98
CA TRP A 31 -9.96 -13.38 -27.81
C TRP A 31 -11.11 -12.75 -27.00
N LEU A 32 -11.43 -13.28 -25.82
CA LEU A 32 -12.44 -12.70 -24.93
C LEU A 32 -12.01 -11.37 -24.32
N ASN A 33 -10.72 -11.11 -24.20
CA ASN A 33 -10.15 -9.88 -23.71
C ASN A 33 -10.71 -9.41 -22.35
N VAL A 34 -10.86 -10.37 -21.42
CA VAL A 34 -11.37 -10.15 -20.06
C VAL A 34 -10.29 -10.40 -19.00
N PRO A 35 -10.33 -9.73 -17.86
CA PRO A 35 -11.25 -8.69 -17.44
C PRO A 35 -10.93 -7.31 -18.06
N ASP A 36 -11.84 -6.35 -17.90
CA ASP A 36 -11.60 -4.98 -18.34
C ASP A 36 -10.52 -4.27 -17.50
N VAL A 37 -9.68 -3.49 -18.17
CA VAL A 37 -8.60 -2.73 -17.53
C VAL A 37 -8.72 -1.25 -17.93
N PRO A 38 -9.06 -0.35 -16.97
CA PRO A 38 -9.59 -0.58 -15.63
C PRO A 38 -10.99 -1.20 -15.64
N PRO A 39 -11.59 -1.67 -14.54
CA PRO A 39 -11.18 -1.48 -13.14
C PRO A 39 -10.19 -2.50 -12.61
N TYR A 40 -9.95 -3.59 -13.34
CA TYR A 40 -9.00 -4.62 -12.93
C TYR A 40 -7.55 -4.19 -13.17
N TRP A 41 -6.64 -4.72 -12.34
CA TRP A 41 -5.23 -4.39 -12.44
C TRP A 41 -4.53 -5.28 -13.48
N GLN A 42 -4.04 -4.69 -14.56
CA GLN A 42 -3.20 -5.33 -15.58
C GLN A 42 -3.69 -6.71 -16.08
N GLY A 43 -5.01 -6.93 -16.13
CA GLY A 43 -5.60 -8.17 -16.61
C GLY A 43 -5.73 -9.29 -15.57
N ARG A 44 -5.40 -9.06 -14.31
CA ARG A 44 -5.70 -9.94 -13.19
C ARG A 44 -7.17 -9.78 -12.79
N PHE A 45 -7.77 -10.81 -12.24
CA PHE A 45 -9.13 -10.75 -11.70
C PHE A 45 -9.12 -10.21 -10.25
N SER A 46 -8.43 -9.09 -10.05
CA SER A 46 -8.27 -8.43 -8.76
C SER A 46 -7.87 -6.96 -8.98
N ASN A 47 -7.81 -6.17 -7.91
CA ASN A 47 -7.29 -4.80 -7.92
C ASN A 47 -5.76 -4.72 -7.79
N GLY A 48 -5.04 -5.83 -7.88
CA GLY A 48 -3.59 -5.90 -7.82
C GLY A 48 -3.04 -7.25 -8.21
N ALA A 49 -1.80 -7.53 -7.82
CA ALA A 49 -1.11 -8.78 -8.08
C ALA A 49 -1.85 -9.99 -7.49
N VAL A 50 -1.77 -11.13 -8.15
CA VAL A 50 -2.31 -12.40 -7.64
C VAL A 50 -1.25 -13.17 -6.86
N TRP A 51 -1.67 -14.10 -6.01
CA TRP A 51 -0.82 -14.80 -5.03
C TRP A 51 0.44 -15.46 -5.62
N VAL A 52 0.37 -15.99 -6.84
CA VAL A 52 1.54 -16.59 -7.51
C VAL A 52 2.61 -15.59 -7.90
N GLU A 53 2.27 -14.30 -8.01
CA GLU A 53 3.25 -13.24 -8.28
C GLU A 53 4.08 -12.94 -7.04
N TYR A 54 3.50 -12.95 -5.85
CA TYR A 54 4.25 -12.88 -4.58
C TYR A 54 5.19 -14.06 -4.44
N LEU A 55 4.69 -15.27 -4.71
CA LEU A 55 5.50 -16.49 -4.70
C LEU A 55 6.66 -16.42 -5.72
N SER A 56 6.39 -16.02 -6.96
CA SER A 56 7.44 -15.92 -7.99
C SER A 56 8.50 -14.89 -7.66
N ASN A 57 8.10 -13.76 -7.06
CA ASN A 57 9.03 -12.72 -6.60
C ASN A 57 9.92 -13.23 -5.47
N ALA A 58 9.35 -13.90 -4.46
CA ALA A 58 10.09 -14.45 -3.34
C ALA A 58 11.21 -15.42 -3.76
N TYR A 59 10.98 -16.20 -4.80
CA TYR A 59 11.98 -17.13 -5.34
C TYR A 59 12.81 -16.55 -6.48
N SER A 60 12.62 -15.30 -6.86
CA SER A 60 13.27 -14.67 -8.02
C SER A 60 13.08 -15.45 -9.32
N VAL A 61 11.97 -16.19 -9.44
CA VAL A 61 11.61 -16.92 -10.65
C VAL A 61 10.74 -16.06 -11.55
N ASN A 62 11.14 -15.94 -12.81
CA ASN A 62 10.41 -15.12 -13.76
C ASN A 62 9.24 -15.90 -14.36
N THR A 63 8.03 -15.63 -13.87
CA THR A 63 6.81 -16.26 -14.34
C THR A 63 6.12 -15.37 -15.38
N THR A 64 5.91 -15.87 -16.58
CA THR A 64 5.27 -15.14 -17.68
C THR A 64 3.98 -15.80 -18.13
N ILE A 65 3.05 -15.00 -18.65
CA ILE A 65 1.83 -15.53 -19.27
C ILE A 65 2.16 -16.34 -20.52
N GLY A 66 1.41 -17.42 -20.76
CA GLY A 66 1.59 -18.31 -21.90
C GLY A 66 0.28 -18.81 -22.48
N ALA A 67 0.06 -18.58 -23.78
CA ALA A 67 -0.96 -19.26 -24.53
C ALA A 67 -0.54 -20.70 -24.84
N SER A 68 -1.46 -21.55 -25.30
CA SER A 68 -1.24 -22.99 -25.56
C SER A 68 -0.02 -23.35 -26.38
N THR A 69 0.44 -22.46 -27.23
CA THR A 69 1.59 -22.65 -28.13
C THR A 69 2.77 -21.73 -27.83
N GLN A 70 2.69 -20.88 -26.80
CA GLN A 70 3.72 -19.94 -26.45
C GLN A 70 4.51 -20.40 -25.21
N PRO A 71 5.82 -20.13 -25.16
CA PRO A 71 6.58 -20.34 -23.96
C PRO A 71 6.09 -19.35 -22.87
N GLY A 72 5.65 -19.86 -21.76
CA GLY A 72 5.22 -19.08 -20.61
C GLY A 72 4.87 -20.05 -19.51
N ASP A 73 5.20 -19.68 -18.28
CA ASP A 73 5.10 -20.59 -17.14
C ASP A 73 3.77 -20.46 -16.42
N ASN A 74 3.06 -19.34 -16.59
CA ASN A 74 1.68 -19.22 -16.11
C ASN A 74 0.69 -19.57 -17.20
N ARG A 75 -0.03 -20.69 -16.98
CA ARG A 75 -1.04 -21.26 -17.87
C ARG A 75 -2.46 -21.15 -17.34
N ALA A 76 -2.63 -20.52 -16.16
CA ALA A 76 -3.94 -20.32 -15.56
C ALA A 76 -4.80 -19.37 -16.40
N PHE A 77 -6.10 -19.68 -16.50
CA PHE A 77 -7.06 -18.86 -17.24
C PHE A 77 -8.30 -18.57 -16.38
N GLY A 78 -8.71 -17.32 -16.35
CA GLY A 78 -9.97 -16.94 -15.71
C GLY A 78 -11.16 -17.76 -16.24
N GLY A 79 -12.01 -18.22 -15.33
CA GLY A 79 -13.18 -19.06 -15.66
C GLY A 79 -12.89 -20.53 -15.93
N ALA A 80 -11.64 -20.98 -15.83
CA ALA A 80 -11.29 -22.39 -16.03
C ALA A 80 -11.92 -23.29 -14.98
N GLN A 81 -12.50 -24.41 -15.41
CA GLN A 81 -12.93 -25.54 -14.59
C GLN A 81 -11.84 -26.59 -14.53
N THR A 82 -11.99 -27.60 -13.65
CA THR A 82 -10.98 -28.65 -13.50
C THR A 82 -10.96 -29.65 -14.67
N GLY A 83 -12.03 -29.78 -15.45
CA GLY A 83 -12.16 -30.75 -16.52
C GLY A 83 -11.24 -30.51 -17.73
N GLN A 84 -11.47 -31.29 -18.77
CA GLN A 84 -10.90 -31.12 -20.11
C GLN A 84 -11.71 -30.06 -20.89
N GLY A 85 -11.20 -29.64 -22.05
CA GLY A 85 -11.90 -28.72 -22.96
C GLY A 85 -11.80 -27.27 -22.54
N TYR A 86 -12.82 -26.48 -22.89
CA TYR A 86 -12.76 -25.03 -22.81
C TYR A 86 -14.03 -24.45 -22.16
N SER A 87 -13.85 -23.55 -21.22
CA SER A 87 -14.93 -22.68 -20.73
C SER A 87 -15.13 -21.50 -21.69
N TYR A 88 -16.36 -21.02 -21.80
CA TYR A 88 -16.72 -19.90 -22.67
C TYR A 88 -16.17 -20.05 -24.11
N LEU A 89 -16.07 -21.26 -24.61
CA LEU A 89 -15.61 -21.69 -25.94
C LEU A 89 -14.10 -21.50 -26.23
N VAL A 90 -13.38 -20.68 -25.49
CA VAL A 90 -11.99 -20.30 -25.82
C VAL A 90 -11.02 -20.29 -24.66
N LEU A 91 -11.50 -20.36 -23.41
CA LEU A 91 -10.65 -20.36 -22.22
C LEU A 91 -10.36 -21.81 -21.82
N PRO A 92 -9.11 -22.28 -21.91
CA PRO A 92 -8.79 -23.67 -21.62
C PRO A 92 -9.01 -23.99 -20.15
N ASN A 93 -9.76 -25.06 -19.90
CA ASN A 93 -9.89 -25.68 -18.59
C ASN A 93 -8.55 -26.29 -18.17
N VAL A 94 -8.37 -26.56 -16.88
CA VAL A 94 -7.09 -27.04 -16.33
C VAL A 94 -6.55 -28.27 -17.08
N GLY A 95 -7.40 -29.21 -17.42
CA GLY A 95 -6.99 -30.39 -18.20
C GLY A 95 -6.47 -30.02 -19.59
N ALA A 96 -7.07 -29.05 -20.26
CA ALA A 96 -6.58 -28.53 -21.55
C ALA A 96 -5.27 -27.74 -21.37
N GLN A 97 -5.16 -26.89 -20.35
CA GLN A 97 -3.91 -26.16 -20.03
C GLN A 97 -2.72 -27.12 -19.92
N ILE A 98 -2.87 -28.19 -19.15
CA ILE A 98 -1.83 -29.19 -18.93
C ILE A 98 -1.55 -29.99 -20.22
N THR A 99 -2.60 -30.46 -20.90
CA THR A 99 -2.45 -31.21 -22.14
C THR A 99 -1.74 -30.44 -23.21
N GLU A 100 -2.10 -29.14 -23.39
CA GLU A 100 -1.50 -28.28 -24.37
C GLU A 100 -0.05 -27.90 -24.01
N TYR A 101 0.24 -27.67 -22.71
CA TYR A 101 1.60 -27.43 -22.26
C TYR A 101 2.50 -28.62 -22.57
N LEU A 102 2.12 -29.81 -22.17
CA LEU A 102 2.92 -31.05 -22.38
C LEU A 102 3.07 -31.41 -23.84
N ALA A 103 2.06 -31.12 -24.68
CA ALA A 103 2.11 -31.46 -26.11
C ALA A 103 2.87 -30.42 -26.94
N ASN A 104 2.75 -29.13 -26.63
CA ASN A 104 3.18 -28.07 -27.55
C ASN A 104 4.38 -27.23 -27.02
N VAL A 105 4.61 -27.24 -25.71
CA VAL A 105 5.64 -26.39 -25.10
C VAL A 105 6.77 -27.23 -24.52
N GLN A 106 6.44 -28.12 -23.58
CA GLN A 106 7.43 -28.86 -22.83
C GLN A 106 6.89 -30.25 -22.50
N SER A 107 7.43 -31.28 -23.11
CA SER A 107 6.98 -32.68 -22.89
C SER A 107 7.49 -33.26 -21.57
N THR A 108 8.49 -32.67 -20.96
CA THR A 108 9.05 -33.06 -19.66
C THR A 108 9.19 -31.81 -18.78
N ILE A 109 8.87 -31.97 -17.52
CA ILE A 109 9.01 -30.89 -16.52
C ILE A 109 10.50 -30.80 -16.11
N PRO A 110 11.15 -29.62 -16.19
CA PRO A 110 12.51 -29.47 -15.72
C PRO A 110 12.66 -29.77 -14.23
N ALA A 111 13.84 -30.25 -13.81
CA ALA A 111 14.14 -30.42 -12.39
C ALA A 111 14.05 -29.09 -11.62
N ASN A 112 13.75 -29.15 -10.35
CA ASN A 112 13.56 -27.98 -9.48
C ASN A 112 12.44 -27.04 -9.97
N THR A 113 11.38 -27.60 -10.56
CA THR A 113 10.17 -26.89 -10.93
C THR A 113 9.08 -27.17 -9.91
N VAL A 114 8.57 -26.12 -9.28
CA VAL A 114 7.36 -26.20 -8.45
C VAL A 114 6.13 -25.98 -9.32
N ILE A 115 5.15 -26.87 -9.19
CA ILE A 115 3.87 -26.77 -9.88
C ILE A 115 2.85 -26.11 -8.95
N SER A 116 2.33 -24.97 -9.32
CA SER A 116 1.15 -24.38 -8.67
C SER A 116 -0.11 -24.88 -9.37
N LEU A 117 -1.01 -25.49 -8.61
CA LEU A 117 -2.28 -26.03 -9.13
C LEU A 117 -3.43 -25.66 -8.20
N TRP A 118 -4.17 -24.61 -8.53
CA TRP A 118 -5.34 -24.15 -7.79
C TRP A 118 -6.54 -23.98 -8.69
N ALA A 119 -7.55 -24.80 -8.50
CA ALA A 119 -8.79 -24.81 -9.29
C ALA A 119 -9.92 -25.55 -8.57
N GLY A 120 -11.13 -25.45 -9.10
CA GLY A 120 -12.33 -26.13 -8.60
C GLY A 120 -13.45 -25.18 -8.20
N GLY A 121 -13.13 -23.92 -7.95
CA GLY A 121 -14.13 -22.91 -7.62
C GLY A 121 -15.18 -22.73 -8.72
N ASN A 122 -14.75 -22.66 -9.96
CA ASN A 122 -15.65 -22.48 -11.12
C ASN A 122 -16.53 -23.72 -11.39
N ASP A 123 -16.08 -24.90 -11.02
CA ASP A 123 -16.88 -26.13 -11.13
C ASP A 123 -18.13 -26.06 -10.25
N PHE A 124 -18.01 -25.48 -9.04
CA PHE A 124 -19.13 -25.30 -8.11
C PHE A 124 -19.97 -24.05 -8.43
N LEU A 125 -19.34 -22.97 -8.86
CA LEU A 125 -20.03 -21.69 -9.10
C LEU A 125 -20.79 -21.69 -10.42
N TYR A 126 -20.22 -22.26 -11.47
CA TYR A 126 -20.72 -22.15 -12.86
C TYR A 126 -20.78 -23.47 -13.59
N GLY A 127 -20.21 -24.54 -13.04
CA GLY A 127 -20.25 -25.89 -13.57
C GLY A 127 -21.39 -26.72 -13.01
N SER A 128 -21.32 -28.01 -13.32
CA SER A 128 -22.24 -29.03 -12.81
C SER A 128 -21.51 -30.20 -12.15
N ALA A 129 -20.19 -30.06 -11.94
CA ALA A 129 -19.38 -31.09 -11.30
C ALA A 129 -19.63 -31.11 -9.79
N ASN A 130 -19.58 -32.28 -9.19
CA ASN A 130 -19.58 -32.46 -7.74
C ASN A 130 -18.15 -32.68 -7.23
N ALA A 131 -17.98 -32.65 -5.91
CA ALA A 131 -16.67 -32.80 -5.26
C ALA A 131 -15.89 -34.05 -5.74
N ASN A 132 -16.57 -35.18 -5.97
CA ASN A 132 -15.90 -36.40 -6.44
C ASN A 132 -15.32 -36.25 -7.84
N THR A 133 -16.04 -35.59 -8.75
CA THR A 133 -15.58 -35.35 -10.11
C THR A 133 -14.38 -34.43 -10.11
N ILE A 134 -14.42 -33.34 -9.29
CA ILE A 134 -13.34 -32.37 -9.21
C ILE A 134 -12.07 -33.03 -8.65
N VAL A 135 -12.18 -33.82 -7.57
CA VAL A 135 -11.05 -34.57 -7.00
C VAL A 135 -10.45 -35.55 -8.00
N ALA A 136 -11.28 -36.25 -8.77
CA ALA A 136 -10.80 -37.19 -9.82
C ALA A 136 -10.05 -36.45 -10.94
N ASN A 137 -10.52 -35.25 -11.32
CA ASN A 137 -9.81 -34.40 -12.27
C ASN A 137 -8.45 -33.99 -11.71
N MET A 138 -8.40 -33.50 -10.46
CA MET A 138 -7.15 -33.09 -9.79
C MET A 138 -6.15 -34.23 -9.71
N GLU A 139 -6.61 -35.43 -9.34
CA GLU A 139 -5.77 -36.64 -9.36
C GLU A 139 -5.18 -36.92 -10.75
N SER A 140 -6.01 -36.88 -11.78
CA SER A 140 -5.57 -37.09 -13.16
C SER A 140 -4.51 -36.09 -13.60
N HIS A 141 -4.67 -34.81 -13.21
CA HIS A 141 -3.74 -33.74 -13.54
C HIS A 141 -2.39 -33.91 -12.83
N ILE A 142 -2.42 -34.18 -11.53
CA ILE A 142 -1.21 -34.43 -10.74
C ILE A 142 -0.44 -35.62 -11.30
N ARG A 143 -1.13 -36.74 -11.60
CA ARG A 143 -0.50 -37.92 -12.18
C ARG A 143 0.12 -37.66 -13.57
N ALA A 144 -0.54 -36.86 -14.42
CA ALA A 144 -0.01 -36.49 -15.72
C ALA A 144 1.26 -35.64 -15.60
N LEU A 145 1.26 -34.66 -14.71
CA LEU A 145 2.42 -33.78 -14.44
C LEU A 145 3.55 -34.58 -13.78
N ALA A 146 3.27 -35.46 -12.82
CA ALA A 146 4.26 -36.32 -12.19
C ALA A 146 4.89 -37.29 -13.21
N THR A 147 4.11 -37.82 -14.13
CA THR A 147 4.61 -38.69 -15.24
C THR A 147 5.56 -37.88 -16.16
N ALA A 148 5.33 -36.58 -16.31
CA ALA A 148 6.20 -35.68 -17.07
C ALA A 148 7.43 -35.20 -16.29
N GLY A 149 7.59 -35.59 -15.02
CA GLY A 149 8.77 -35.30 -14.20
C GLY A 149 8.55 -34.30 -13.08
N ALA A 150 7.32 -33.86 -12.84
CA ALA A 150 7.05 -32.99 -11.69
C ALA A 150 7.11 -33.80 -10.38
N ASP A 151 7.83 -33.28 -9.40
CA ASP A 151 8.03 -33.92 -8.09
C ASP A 151 7.68 -32.99 -6.91
N GLU A 152 7.30 -31.74 -7.18
CA GLU A 152 6.97 -30.74 -6.15
C GLU A 152 5.77 -29.88 -6.58
N PHE A 153 4.76 -29.78 -5.70
CA PHE A 153 3.50 -29.12 -5.98
C PHE A 153 3.05 -28.23 -4.83
N ILE A 154 2.48 -27.07 -5.17
CA ILE A 154 1.68 -26.23 -4.27
C ILE A 154 0.21 -26.40 -4.68
N VAL A 155 -0.60 -26.93 -3.78
CA VAL A 155 -2.02 -27.24 -4.06
C VAL A 155 -2.89 -26.65 -2.94
N PRO A 156 -3.38 -25.40 -3.09
CA PRO A 156 -4.35 -24.86 -2.16
C PRO A 156 -5.68 -25.60 -2.23
N ASN A 157 -6.35 -25.72 -1.10
CA ASN A 157 -7.75 -26.14 -1.08
C ASN A 157 -8.67 -24.94 -1.45
N LEU A 158 -9.98 -25.17 -1.51
CA LEU A 158 -10.93 -24.11 -1.84
C LEU A 158 -11.28 -23.28 -0.60
N PRO A 159 -11.35 -21.95 -0.74
CA PRO A 159 -11.88 -21.06 0.29
C PRO A 159 -13.39 -21.27 0.48
N PRO A 160 -14.01 -20.65 1.50
CA PRO A 160 -15.44 -20.75 1.76
C PRO A 160 -16.26 -20.02 0.66
N LEU A 161 -16.54 -20.69 -0.46
CA LEU A 161 -17.23 -20.12 -1.63
C LEU A 161 -18.62 -19.57 -1.30
N GLU A 162 -19.27 -20.12 -0.27
CA GLU A 162 -20.58 -19.66 0.22
C GLU A 162 -20.56 -18.23 0.73
N THR A 163 -19.39 -17.70 1.09
CA THR A 163 -19.22 -16.32 1.59
C THR A 163 -19.02 -15.31 0.48
N THR A 164 -18.77 -15.76 -0.76
CA THR A 164 -18.63 -14.84 -1.90
C THR A 164 -19.91 -14.05 -2.14
N PRO A 165 -19.85 -12.77 -2.54
CA PRO A 165 -21.05 -11.97 -2.84
C PRO A 165 -22.00 -12.64 -3.86
N GLU A 166 -21.45 -13.42 -4.81
CA GLU A 166 -22.22 -14.18 -5.79
C GLU A 166 -23.12 -15.25 -5.14
N ILE A 167 -22.61 -15.96 -4.15
CA ILE A 167 -23.34 -17.05 -3.48
C ILE A 167 -24.14 -16.53 -2.30
N ALA A 168 -23.65 -15.54 -1.58
CA ALA A 168 -24.39 -14.89 -0.48
C ALA A 168 -25.73 -14.29 -0.93
N GLY A 169 -25.84 -13.92 -2.20
CA GLY A 169 -27.10 -13.49 -2.82
C GLY A 169 -28.12 -14.61 -3.14
N LYS A 170 -27.74 -15.89 -3.01
CA LYS A 170 -28.60 -17.05 -3.28
C LYS A 170 -29.40 -17.47 -2.04
N SER A 171 -30.35 -18.42 -2.22
CA SER A 171 -31.10 -18.98 -1.09
C SER A 171 -30.18 -19.71 -0.11
N GLN A 172 -30.54 -19.72 1.17
CA GLN A 172 -29.78 -20.45 2.21
C GLN A 172 -29.55 -21.92 1.88
N THR A 173 -30.53 -22.56 1.22
CA THR A 173 -30.39 -23.96 0.77
C THR A 173 -29.28 -24.11 -0.26
N GLN A 174 -29.13 -23.17 -1.19
CA GLN A 174 -28.04 -23.16 -2.19
C GLN A 174 -26.70 -22.85 -1.57
N GLN A 175 -26.64 -21.88 -0.65
CA GLN A 175 -25.43 -21.57 0.11
C GLN A 175 -24.92 -22.80 0.88
N ASN A 176 -25.82 -23.45 1.64
CA ASN A 176 -25.47 -24.65 2.41
C ASN A 176 -25.03 -25.82 1.51
N ALA A 177 -25.64 -25.98 0.34
CA ALA A 177 -25.26 -27.04 -0.60
C ALA A 177 -23.84 -26.81 -1.13
N ILE A 178 -23.48 -25.58 -1.50
CA ILE A 178 -22.13 -25.25 -1.96
C ILE A 178 -21.11 -25.40 -0.81
N ALA A 179 -21.41 -24.87 0.38
CA ALA A 179 -20.54 -25.04 1.55
C ALA A 179 -20.23 -26.51 1.85
N ASN A 180 -21.25 -27.37 1.79
CA ASN A 180 -21.07 -28.81 2.00
C ASN A 180 -20.19 -29.47 0.92
N GLU A 181 -20.42 -29.16 -0.35
CA GLU A 181 -19.61 -29.71 -1.46
C GLU A 181 -18.15 -29.21 -1.38
N VAL A 182 -17.89 -27.95 -1.01
CA VAL A 182 -16.54 -27.42 -0.79
C VAL A 182 -15.84 -28.17 0.35
N GLN A 183 -16.50 -28.40 1.46
CA GLN A 183 -15.93 -29.16 2.59
C GLN A 183 -15.63 -30.60 2.20
N VAL A 184 -16.55 -31.27 1.46
CA VAL A 184 -16.33 -32.63 0.93
C VAL A 184 -15.11 -32.64 0.00
N TYR A 185 -15.00 -31.65 -0.90
CA TYR A 185 -13.85 -31.52 -1.80
C TYR A 185 -12.56 -31.35 -1.01
N ASN A 186 -12.49 -30.37 -0.10
CA ASN A 186 -11.30 -30.08 0.68
C ASN A 186 -10.81 -31.31 1.48
N THR A 187 -11.73 -32.02 2.12
CA THR A 187 -11.41 -33.28 2.84
C THR A 187 -10.84 -34.36 1.93
N LYS A 188 -11.45 -34.52 0.76
CA LYS A 188 -11.01 -35.55 -0.21
C LYS A 188 -9.70 -35.16 -0.87
N LEU A 189 -9.50 -33.88 -1.19
CA LEU A 189 -8.24 -33.37 -1.71
C LEU A 189 -7.10 -33.64 -0.74
N ALA A 190 -7.27 -33.29 0.54
CA ALA A 190 -6.25 -33.56 1.55
C ALA A 190 -5.85 -35.03 1.62
N SER A 191 -6.85 -35.92 1.61
CA SER A 191 -6.62 -37.39 1.57
C SER A 191 -5.91 -37.84 0.29
N LEU A 192 -6.28 -37.28 -0.86
CA LEU A 192 -5.66 -37.56 -2.15
C LEU A 192 -4.18 -37.17 -2.14
N LEU A 193 -3.84 -35.97 -1.67
CA LEU A 193 -2.45 -35.47 -1.66
C LEU A 193 -1.55 -36.35 -0.78
N VAL A 194 -2.03 -36.78 0.39
CA VAL A 194 -1.31 -37.73 1.26
C VAL A 194 -1.04 -39.06 0.54
N ASN A 195 -2.06 -39.60 -0.13
CA ASN A 195 -1.93 -40.86 -0.84
C ASN A 195 -0.97 -40.78 -2.04
N LEU A 196 -1.07 -39.70 -2.83
CA LEU A 196 -0.20 -39.46 -3.99
C LEU A 196 1.24 -39.20 -3.58
N SER A 197 1.47 -38.47 -2.48
CA SER A 197 2.81 -38.28 -1.94
C SER A 197 3.49 -39.63 -1.61
N ALA A 198 2.78 -40.49 -0.92
CA ALA A 198 3.29 -41.83 -0.57
C ALA A 198 3.49 -42.73 -1.79
N GLU A 199 2.55 -42.70 -2.77
CA GLU A 199 2.57 -43.55 -3.95
C GLU A 199 3.64 -43.14 -4.97
N LEU A 200 3.77 -41.82 -5.23
CA LEU A 200 4.59 -41.28 -6.32
C LEU A 200 5.91 -40.70 -5.83
N SER A 201 6.14 -40.61 -4.52
CA SER A 201 7.31 -39.98 -3.90
C SER A 201 7.47 -38.51 -4.30
N ILE A 202 6.34 -37.78 -4.36
CA ILE A 202 6.28 -36.34 -4.68
C ILE A 202 5.95 -35.54 -3.43
N THR A 203 6.41 -34.29 -3.42
CA THR A 203 6.19 -33.35 -2.32
C THR A 203 4.99 -32.45 -2.60
N PHE A 204 4.10 -32.31 -1.63
CA PHE A 204 2.99 -31.39 -1.68
C PHE A 204 3.12 -30.33 -0.57
N HIS A 205 3.04 -29.08 -0.98
CA HIS A 205 2.82 -27.94 -0.11
C HIS A 205 1.35 -27.59 -0.18
N SER A 206 0.60 -27.96 0.84
CA SER A 206 -0.85 -27.69 0.89
C SER A 206 -1.13 -26.42 1.66
N ILE A 207 -1.94 -25.55 1.06
CA ILE A 207 -2.41 -24.31 1.70
C ILE A 207 -3.87 -24.53 2.06
N ASP A 208 -4.20 -24.40 3.34
CA ASP A 208 -5.60 -24.43 3.81
C ASP A 208 -6.26 -23.06 3.61
N ALA A 209 -6.55 -22.73 2.34
CA ALA A 209 -7.21 -21.48 1.98
C ALA A 209 -8.57 -21.30 2.67
N TYR A 210 -9.25 -22.39 3.03
CA TYR A 210 -10.51 -22.32 3.78
C TYR A 210 -10.31 -21.72 5.17
N SER A 211 -9.32 -22.20 5.90
CA SER A 211 -8.97 -21.64 7.23
C SER A 211 -8.40 -20.24 7.12
N VAL A 212 -7.51 -19.98 6.16
CA VAL A 212 -6.94 -18.64 5.92
C VAL A 212 -8.04 -17.60 5.71
N PHE A 213 -9.05 -17.87 4.89
CA PHE A 213 -10.17 -16.94 4.69
C PHE A 213 -10.98 -16.69 5.98
N ASN A 214 -11.24 -17.75 6.77
CA ASN A 214 -11.95 -17.60 8.04
C ASN A 214 -11.13 -16.80 9.07
N ASP A 215 -9.82 -16.99 9.11
CA ASP A 215 -8.92 -16.25 9.98
C ASP A 215 -8.88 -14.77 9.61
N ILE A 216 -8.84 -14.44 8.32
CA ILE A 216 -8.93 -13.07 7.83
C ILE A 216 -10.25 -12.42 8.25
N VAL A 217 -11.38 -13.10 8.09
CA VAL A 217 -12.69 -12.59 8.52
C VAL A 217 -12.72 -12.35 10.02
N SER A 218 -12.09 -13.24 10.81
CA SER A 218 -12.02 -13.14 12.27
C SER A 218 -11.12 -11.98 12.71
N ASN A 219 -10.03 -11.71 11.99
CA ASN A 219 -9.02 -10.69 12.31
C ASN A 219 -9.10 -9.45 11.39
N LYS A 220 -10.21 -9.27 10.70
CA LYS A 220 -10.38 -8.26 9.65
C LYS A 220 -9.97 -6.83 10.05
N GLN A 221 -10.23 -6.44 11.31
CA GLN A 221 -9.89 -5.09 11.79
C GLN A 221 -8.37 -4.87 11.84
N ALA A 222 -7.61 -5.86 12.29
CA ALA A 222 -6.15 -5.79 12.32
C ALA A 222 -5.55 -5.74 10.90
N LEU A 223 -6.25 -6.32 9.92
CA LEU A 223 -5.87 -6.28 8.50
C LEU A 223 -6.37 -5.03 7.75
N GLY A 224 -7.01 -4.09 8.44
CA GLY A 224 -7.62 -2.93 7.80
C GLY A 224 -8.85 -3.24 6.93
N ILE A 225 -9.39 -4.47 7.01
CA ILE A 225 -10.56 -4.89 6.25
C ILE A 225 -11.83 -4.50 7.03
N THR A 226 -12.65 -3.65 6.43
CA THR A 226 -13.90 -3.18 7.03
C THR A 226 -15.12 -3.92 6.48
N ASN A 227 -15.04 -4.45 5.26
CA ASN A 227 -16.12 -5.16 4.58
C ASN A 227 -15.70 -6.53 4.07
N VAL A 228 -16.36 -7.58 4.56
CA VAL A 228 -16.10 -9.00 4.20
C VAL A 228 -17.29 -9.64 3.47
N GLN A 229 -18.32 -8.87 3.11
CA GLN A 229 -19.56 -9.37 2.52
C GLN A 229 -19.83 -8.84 1.13
N ASP A 230 -19.56 -7.56 0.88
CA ASP A 230 -19.86 -6.90 -0.37
C ASP A 230 -18.63 -6.86 -1.29
N ALA A 231 -18.88 -6.66 -2.58
CA ALA A 231 -17.85 -6.39 -3.56
C ALA A 231 -17.42 -4.93 -3.54
N ALA A 232 -16.10 -4.69 -3.65
CA ALA A 232 -15.54 -3.33 -3.79
C ALA A 232 -15.88 -2.70 -5.15
N CYS A 233 -16.07 -3.53 -6.18
CA CYS A 233 -16.51 -3.11 -7.49
C CYS A 233 -17.95 -3.57 -7.73
N THR A 234 -18.85 -2.62 -7.97
CA THR A 234 -20.27 -2.87 -8.19
C THR A 234 -20.73 -2.20 -9.49
N GLY A 235 -21.50 -2.90 -10.28
CA GLY A 235 -22.02 -2.35 -11.53
C GLY A 235 -22.68 -3.37 -12.44
N GLY A 236 -22.84 -2.97 -13.68
CA GLY A 236 -23.78 -3.44 -14.64
C GLY A 236 -23.69 -4.89 -15.10
N ALA A 237 -24.61 -5.21 -15.99
CA ALA A 237 -24.65 -6.53 -16.61
C ALA A 237 -23.51 -6.70 -17.62
N SER A 238 -22.64 -7.67 -17.39
CA SER A 238 -21.73 -8.15 -18.44
C SER A 238 -22.54 -8.80 -19.57
N LEU A 239 -22.08 -8.67 -20.80
CA LEU A 239 -22.60 -9.43 -21.96
C LEU A 239 -22.37 -10.94 -21.78
N LEU A 240 -21.38 -11.31 -20.97
CA LEU A 240 -21.13 -12.69 -20.55
C LEU A 240 -21.69 -12.88 -19.14
N PRO A 241 -22.22 -14.06 -18.78
CA PRO A 241 -22.69 -14.34 -17.44
C PRO A 241 -21.51 -14.56 -16.47
N LEU A 242 -20.61 -13.58 -16.41
CA LEU A 242 -19.43 -13.57 -15.54
C LEU A 242 -19.69 -12.62 -14.36
N PRO A 243 -19.31 -12.99 -13.15
CA PRO A 243 -19.47 -12.15 -11.96
C PRO A 243 -18.38 -11.06 -11.84
N ILE A 244 -17.99 -10.50 -12.96
CA ILE A 244 -16.91 -9.51 -13.07
C ILE A 244 -17.45 -8.12 -13.35
N CYS A 245 -16.69 -7.11 -12.96
CA CYS A 245 -16.94 -5.72 -13.29
C CYS A 245 -16.51 -5.40 -14.71
N ASN A 246 -17.16 -4.37 -15.29
CA ASN A 246 -16.84 -3.85 -16.63
C ASN A 246 -16.21 -2.47 -16.53
N ALA A 247 -15.60 -2.01 -17.63
CA ALA A 247 -15.16 -0.63 -17.75
C ALA A 247 -16.34 0.34 -17.51
N GLY A 248 -16.20 1.24 -16.55
CA GLY A 248 -17.24 2.18 -16.18
C GLY A 248 -18.10 1.77 -14.98
N ASP A 249 -17.93 0.57 -14.46
CA ASP A 249 -18.52 0.17 -13.19
C ASP A 249 -17.86 0.93 -12.01
N THR A 250 -18.58 1.04 -10.90
CA THR A 250 -18.13 1.83 -9.76
C THR A 250 -17.22 1.00 -8.86
N VAL A 251 -16.02 1.49 -8.62
CA VAL A 251 -15.11 0.97 -7.60
C VAL A 251 -15.13 1.91 -6.39
N VAL A 252 -15.19 1.35 -5.20
CA VAL A 252 -15.09 2.13 -3.96
C VAL A 252 -13.73 2.85 -3.87
N GLN A 253 -13.65 3.90 -3.08
CA GLN A 253 -12.41 4.70 -2.95
C GLN A 253 -11.24 3.86 -2.41
N ASN A 254 -11.50 3.00 -1.42
CA ASN A 254 -10.51 2.14 -0.76
C ASN A 254 -10.87 0.66 -0.96
N PRO A 255 -10.59 0.06 -2.12
CA PRO A 255 -10.94 -1.33 -2.40
C PRO A 255 -10.20 -2.34 -1.50
N ASP A 256 -9.05 -1.97 -0.93
CA ASP A 256 -8.28 -2.82 -0.02
C ASP A 256 -8.92 -2.99 1.36
N GLU A 257 -9.90 -2.17 1.71
CA GLU A 257 -10.74 -2.37 2.89
C GLU A 257 -11.80 -3.47 2.71
N TYR A 258 -11.88 -4.07 1.51
CA TYR A 258 -12.84 -5.12 1.16
C TYR A 258 -12.14 -6.46 0.99
N LEU A 259 -12.81 -7.54 1.42
CA LEU A 259 -12.33 -8.90 1.17
C LEU A 259 -12.47 -9.28 -0.31
N TYR A 260 -13.55 -8.88 -0.95
CA TYR A 260 -13.86 -9.19 -2.35
C TYR A 260 -13.76 -7.95 -3.23
N PHE A 261 -13.06 -8.10 -4.36
CA PHE A 261 -12.98 -7.04 -5.36
C PHE A 261 -14.25 -7.00 -6.22
N ASP A 262 -14.70 -8.13 -6.70
CA ASP A 262 -15.98 -8.31 -7.40
C ASP A 262 -16.84 -9.38 -6.70
N LYS A 263 -17.83 -9.93 -7.39
CA LYS A 263 -18.76 -10.90 -6.77
C LYS A 263 -18.14 -12.26 -6.44
N ALA A 264 -16.99 -12.58 -7.00
CA ALA A 264 -16.34 -13.88 -6.85
C ALA A 264 -14.85 -13.80 -6.48
N HIS A 265 -14.18 -12.71 -6.86
CA HIS A 265 -12.73 -12.63 -6.75
C HIS A 265 -12.30 -11.78 -5.55
N PRO A 266 -11.28 -12.20 -4.82
CA PRO A 266 -10.74 -11.44 -3.69
C PRO A 266 -9.94 -10.22 -4.15
N THR A 267 -9.75 -9.28 -3.21
CA THR A 267 -8.82 -8.16 -3.40
C THR A 267 -7.36 -8.61 -3.32
N ARG A 268 -6.45 -7.74 -3.74
CA ARG A 268 -5.00 -7.98 -3.66
C ARG A 268 -4.51 -8.27 -2.24
N VAL A 269 -5.18 -7.74 -1.20
CA VAL A 269 -4.85 -8.01 0.20
C VAL A 269 -4.94 -9.50 0.49
N MET A 270 -6.01 -10.14 0.03
CA MET A 270 -6.19 -11.57 0.16
C MET A 270 -5.15 -12.36 -0.63
N HIS A 271 -4.87 -11.96 -1.87
CA HIS A 271 -3.85 -12.63 -2.69
C HIS A 271 -2.47 -12.56 -2.05
N ARG A 272 -2.12 -11.43 -1.42
CA ARG A 272 -0.86 -11.28 -0.69
C ARG A 272 -0.77 -12.28 0.46
N ILE A 273 -1.81 -12.38 1.28
CA ILE A 273 -1.83 -13.30 2.43
C ILE A 273 -1.71 -14.76 1.97
N VAL A 274 -2.43 -15.17 0.92
CA VAL A 274 -2.29 -16.52 0.36
C VAL A 274 -0.88 -16.75 -0.22
N GLY A 275 -0.29 -15.72 -0.85
CA GLY A 275 1.09 -15.76 -1.34
C GLY A 275 2.09 -16.00 -0.21
N GLN A 276 1.93 -15.34 0.93
CA GLN A 276 2.73 -15.55 2.14
C GLN A 276 2.64 -17.01 2.61
N TYR A 277 1.44 -17.54 2.82
CA TYR A 277 1.28 -18.95 3.21
C TYR A 277 1.92 -19.92 2.21
N ALA A 278 1.93 -19.57 0.92
CA ALA A 278 2.61 -20.37 -0.10
C ALA A 278 4.15 -20.32 0.08
N ILE A 279 4.71 -19.15 0.33
CA ILE A 279 6.14 -18.97 0.56
C ILE A 279 6.58 -19.77 1.80
N GLU A 280 5.91 -19.59 2.93
CA GLU A 280 6.17 -20.32 4.17
C GLU A 280 6.06 -21.86 3.99
N SER A 281 5.09 -22.33 3.19
CA SER A 281 4.89 -23.78 2.95
C SER A 281 6.05 -24.44 2.24
N VAL A 282 6.80 -23.71 1.43
CA VAL A 282 7.97 -24.18 0.69
C VAL A 282 9.26 -24.04 1.50
N GLY A 283 9.26 -23.28 2.59
CA GLY A 283 10.32 -23.30 3.61
C GLY A 283 11.31 -22.14 3.53
N GLU A 284 10.93 -21.02 2.95
CA GLU A 284 11.67 -19.76 3.12
C GLU A 284 11.34 -19.14 4.50
N ALA A 285 12.34 -18.52 5.13
CA ALA A 285 12.14 -17.83 6.39
C ALA A 285 11.50 -16.45 6.12
N ASP A 286 10.44 -16.18 6.85
CA ASP A 286 9.81 -14.87 6.99
C ASP A 286 9.67 -14.64 8.50
N THR A 287 10.64 -13.93 9.09
CA THR A 287 10.84 -13.90 10.55
C THR A 287 9.77 -13.10 11.27
N ASP A 288 9.23 -12.05 10.64
CA ASP A 288 8.20 -11.20 11.22
C ASP A 288 6.81 -11.44 10.64
N ALA A 289 6.69 -12.42 9.72
CA ALA A 289 5.44 -12.86 9.12
C ALA A 289 4.65 -11.76 8.39
N ASP A 290 5.36 -10.82 7.76
CA ASP A 290 4.76 -9.70 7.02
C ASP A 290 4.42 -10.04 5.56
N GLY A 291 4.87 -11.20 5.08
CA GLY A 291 4.62 -11.73 3.74
C GLY A 291 5.76 -11.51 2.75
N ILE A 292 6.87 -10.97 3.23
CA ILE A 292 8.11 -10.85 2.47
C ILE A 292 9.17 -11.67 3.21
N ILE A 293 9.82 -12.59 2.50
CA ILE A 293 10.85 -13.41 3.14
C ILE A 293 12.08 -12.58 3.52
N ASP A 294 12.77 -12.98 4.58
CA ASP A 294 13.94 -12.29 5.17
C ASP A 294 14.98 -11.84 4.13
N GLN A 295 15.13 -12.58 3.04
CA GLN A 295 16.09 -12.25 1.99
C GLN A 295 15.73 -10.99 1.19
N TYR A 296 14.45 -10.65 1.09
CA TYR A 296 13.92 -9.52 0.32
C TYR A 296 13.24 -8.48 1.19
N ASP A 297 13.17 -8.76 2.49
CA ASP A 297 12.65 -7.85 3.48
C ASP A 297 13.71 -6.81 3.87
N ASN A 298 13.42 -5.55 3.56
CA ASN A 298 14.25 -4.40 3.92
C ASN A 298 13.84 -3.80 5.28
N CYS A 299 12.69 -4.22 5.80
CA CYS A 299 12.07 -3.66 7.01
C CYS A 299 11.75 -4.72 8.05
N ALA A 300 12.77 -5.46 8.47
CA ALA A 300 12.65 -6.48 9.51
C ALA A 300 11.90 -5.98 10.75
N TRP A 301 11.10 -6.83 11.35
CA TRP A 301 10.25 -6.54 12.51
C TRP A 301 9.04 -5.65 12.20
N THR A 302 8.45 -5.83 11.05
CA THR A 302 7.13 -5.24 10.75
C THR A 302 6.10 -5.72 11.77
N GLU A 303 5.28 -4.80 12.28
CA GLU A 303 4.23 -5.16 13.24
C GLU A 303 3.25 -6.16 12.64
N ASP A 304 2.88 -7.18 13.43
CA ASP A 304 1.93 -8.22 13.05
C ASP A 304 0.72 -7.62 12.32
N MET A 305 0.39 -8.19 11.16
CA MET A 305 -0.76 -7.81 10.33
C MET A 305 -0.71 -6.41 9.68
N SER A 306 0.42 -5.73 9.69
CA SER A 306 0.62 -4.52 8.90
C SER A 306 0.55 -4.81 7.41
N THR A 307 0.04 -3.86 6.63
CA THR A 307 0.17 -3.93 5.18
C THR A 307 1.55 -3.44 4.78
N VAL A 308 2.31 -4.25 4.05
CA VAL A 308 3.65 -3.91 3.58
C VAL A 308 3.68 -3.71 2.07
N ASP A 309 4.68 -3.01 1.60
CA ASP A 309 5.01 -2.94 0.17
C ASP A 309 5.80 -4.19 -0.30
N LEU A 310 6.34 -4.15 -1.51
CA LEU A 310 7.10 -5.28 -2.07
C LEU A 310 8.46 -5.51 -1.40
N GLU A 311 8.89 -4.58 -0.55
CA GLU A 311 10.17 -4.58 0.15
C GLU A 311 10.01 -4.90 1.64
N GLY A 312 8.83 -5.35 2.07
CA GLY A 312 8.54 -5.70 3.46
C GLY A 312 8.26 -4.50 4.37
N CYS A 313 8.18 -3.29 3.82
CA CYS A 313 8.03 -2.10 4.63
C CYS A 313 6.57 -1.71 4.81
N SER A 314 6.11 -1.65 6.05
CA SER A 314 4.82 -1.03 6.38
C SER A 314 4.88 0.48 6.16
N TRP A 315 3.70 1.12 6.05
CA TRP A 315 3.65 2.57 5.90
C TRP A 315 4.41 3.30 7.02
N SER A 316 4.32 2.83 8.26
CA SER A 316 4.98 3.45 9.41
C SER A 316 6.51 3.29 9.41
N GLN A 317 7.05 2.32 8.67
CA GLN A 317 8.49 2.07 8.57
C GLN A 317 9.13 2.81 7.40
N ARG A 318 8.34 3.20 6.40
CA ARG A 318 8.82 3.99 5.26
C ARG A 318 9.08 5.43 5.65
N ASP A 319 9.92 6.06 4.87
CA ASP A 319 10.22 7.49 4.89
C ASP A 319 9.92 8.02 3.48
N ASP A 320 8.70 8.54 3.29
CA ASP A 320 8.18 8.85 1.95
C ASP A 320 8.74 10.16 1.36
N ASP A 321 9.22 11.09 2.21
CA ASP A 321 9.82 12.36 1.78
C ASP A 321 11.34 12.43 1.97
N SER A 322 11.92 11.37 2.56
CA SER A 322 13.38 11.20 2.72
C SER A 322 14.03 12.24 3.63
N ASP A 323 13.36 12.57 4.71
CA ASP A 323 13.84 13.49 5.74
C ASP A 323 14.53 12.78 6.93
N ALA A 324 14.60 11.45 6.89
CA ALA A 324 15.15 10.54 7.90
C ALA A 324 14.24 10.30 9.12
N VAL A 325 12.99 10.68 9.06
CA VAL A 325 11.94 10.32 10.02
C VAL A 325 10.90 9.45 9.33
N ASN A 326 10.65 8.26 9.86
CA ASN A 326 9.69 7.35 9.24
C ASN A 326 8.26 7.91 9.36
N ASN A 327 7.43 7.65 8.35
CA ASN A 327 6.03 8.13 8.28
C ASN A 327 5.23 7.91 9.57
N GLY A 328 5.51 6.84 10.33
CA GLY A 328 4.84 6.56 11.59
C GLY A 328 5.15 7.53 12.73
N ASN A 329 6.28 8.23 12.65
CA ASN A 329 6.74 9.23 13.62
C ASN A 329 6.76 10.64 13.03
N ASP A 330 6.58 10.74 11.71
CA ASP A 330 6.60 12.00 10.98
C ASP A 330 5.25 12.73 11.13
N LEU A 331 5.31 13.93 11.70
CA LEU A 331 4.17 14.84 11.84
C LEU A 331 4.09 15.84 10.68
N CYS A 332 5.14 15.96 9.89
CA CYS A 332 5.26 16.94 8.81
C CYS A 332 5.53 16.29 7.45
N PRO A 333 4.63 15.43 6.94
CA PRO A 333 4.81 14.72 5.69
C PRO A 333 5.02 15.70 4.52
N ASN A 334 5.94 15.41 3.64
CA ASN A 334 6.41 16.20 2.51
C ASN A 334 7.40 17.31 2.88
N THR A 335 8.27 17.07 3.84
CA THR A 335 9.42 17.92 4.11
C THR A 335 10.32 18.00 2.86
N ILE A 336 10.86 19.17 2.60
CA ILE A 336 11.73 19.40 1.43
C ILE A 336 13.03 18.61 1.62
N GLY A 337 13.36 17.75 0.67
CA GLY A 337 14.53 16.87 0.75
C GLY A 337 15.84 17.66 1.03
N GLY A 338 16.52 17.26 2.09
CA GLY A 338 17.77 17.89 2.56
C GLY A 338 17.58 19.04 3.56
N ALA A 339 16.35 19.35 3.97
CA ALA A 339 16.11 20.25 5.09
C ALA A 339 16.57 19.59 6.42
N GLU A 340 17.04 20.39 7.36
CA GLU A 340 17.25 19.91 8.74
C GLU A 340 15.89 19.81 9.43
N VAL A 341 15.61 18.64 10.01
CA VAL A 341 14.34 18.36 10.70
C VAL A 341 14.55 18.04 12.18
N ASP A 342 13.51 18.22 12.96
CA ASP A 342 13.47 17.77 14.34
C ASP A 342 13.12 16.26 14.43
N SER A 343 12.94 15.75 15.65
CA SER A 343 12.58 14.34 15.91
C SER A 343 11.20 13.92 15.37
N ASN A 344 10.40 14.87 14.91
CA ASN A 344 9.05 14.66 14.38
C ASN A 344 8.98 14.86 12.85
N GLY A 345 10.11 14.98 12.16
CA GLY A 345 10.15 15.17 10.71
C GLY A 345 9.84 16.63 10.27
N CYS A 346 9.77 17.59 11.19
CA CYS A 346 9.40 18.94 10.85
C CYS A 346 10.63 19.84 10.65
N SER A 347 10.75 20.45 9.46
CA SER A 347 11.72 21.50 9.21
C SER A 347 11.32 22.81 9.88
N ALA A 348 12.25 23.76 10.00
CA ALA A 348 11.96 25.10 10.52
C ALA A 348 10.87 25.82 9.72
N GLU A 349 10.77 25.57 8.41
CA GLU A 349 9.72 26.14 7.55
C GLU A 349 8.32 25.58 7.79
N GLN A 350 8.23 24.44 8.47
CA GLN A 350 6.96 23.75 8.76
C GLN A 350 6.52 23.93 10.21
N ARG A 351 7.43 24.32 11.10
CA ARG A 351 7.13 24.59 12.51
C ARG A 351 6.78 26.04 12.73
N ASP A 352 5.92 26.26 13.68
CA ASP A 352 5.57 27.52 14.32
C ASP A 352 5.56 27.18 15.81
N THR A 353 6.73 27.37 16.48
CA THR A 353 6.99 26.75 17.79
C THR A 353 6.24 27.48 18.91
N ASP A 354 5.97 28.77 18.77
CA ASP A 354 5.26 29.62 19.74
C ASP A 354 3.83 30.00 19.32
N GLU A 355 3.42 29.55 18.11
CA GLU A 355 2.07 29.71 17.56
C GLU A 355 1.69 31.20 17.30
N ASP A 356 2.65 32.02 16.89
CA ASP A 356 2.41 33.44 16.58
C ASP A 356 1.95 33.69 15.13
N GLY A 357 2.11 32.66 14.24
CA GLY A 357 1.74 32.70 12.84
C GLY A 357 2.89 32.89 11.88
N LEU A 358 4.12 33.06 12.37
CA LEU A 358 5.36 32.95 11.62
C LEU A 358 5.96 31.56 11.82
N ASN A 359 6.59 31.01 10.80
CA ASN A 359 7.30 29.74 11.00
C ASN A 359 8.73 29.98 11.50
N ASP A 360 9.30 29.04 12.24
CA ASP A 360 10.62 29.13 12.87
C ASP A 360 11.76 29.58 11.91
N ALA A 361 11.58 29.42 10.58
CA ALA A 361 12.61 29.77 9.60
C ALA A 361 12.67 31.26 9.28
N ILE A 362 11.56 31.96 9.46
CA ILE A 362 11.44 33.40 9.16
C ILE A 362 11.18 34.22 10.41
N ASP A 363 10.91 33.54 11.51
CA ASP A 363 10.66 34.14 12.80
C ASP A 363 12.00 34.52 13.49
N PRO A 364 12.22 35.78 13.83
CA PRO A 364 13.43 36.25 14.56
C PRO A 364 13.49 35.66 15.97
N CYS A 365 12.35 35.38 16.59
CA CYS A 365 12.22 34.92 17.97
C CYS A 365 11.40 33.64 18.16
N PRO A 366 11.82 32.49 17.59
CA PRO A 366 11.01 31.28 17.44
C PRO A 366 10.50 30.59 18.73
N PHE A 367 10.67 31.23 19.87
CA PHE A 367 10.27 30.75 21.20
C PHE A 367 9.59 31.82 22.04
N SER A 368 9.30 32.96 21.48
CA SER A 368 8.59 34.04 22.17
C SER A 368 7.09 33.84 22.03
N GLN A 369 6.34 34.02 23.10
CA GLN A 369 4.87 33.88 23.04
C GLN A 369 4.27 35.24 22.60
N SER A 370 3.54 35.16 21.51
CA SER A 370 2.98 36.30 20.81
C SER A 370 2.04 37.19 21.62
N LEU A 371 2.50 38.25 22.22
CA LEU A 371 1.74 39.48 22.58
C LEU A 371 2.10 40.05 23.97
N PRO A 372 2.36 41.31 24.08
CA PRO A 372 2.35 42.31 23.01
C PRO A 372 3.58 42.21 22.12
N ASP A 373 3.42 42.38 20.82
CA ASP A 373 4.39 42.46 19.75
C ASP A 373 3.99 43.70 18.94
N HIS A 374 4.75 44.80 19.10
CA HIS A 374 4.34 46.13 18.63
C HIS A 374 4.47 46.25 17.11
N ASP A 375 5.53 45.73 16.54
CA ASP A 375 5.84 45.84 15.12
C ASP A 375 5.45 44.63 14.30
N LEU A 376 4.99 43.53 14.95
CA LEU A 376 4.54 42.30 14.36
C LEU A 376 5.62 41.51 13.60
N ASP A 377 6.87 41.55 14.10
CA ASP A 377 7.98 40.82 13.51
C ASP A 377 8.17 39.41 14.06
N GLY A 378 7.38 39.00 15.08
CA GLY A 378 7.40 37.70 15.73
C GLY A 378 8.17 37.70 17.06
N CYS A 379 8.70 38.81 17.49
CA CYS A 379 9.29 38.98 18.81
C CYS A 379 8.29 39.70 19.75
N GLU A 380 8.03 39.13 20.92
CA GLU A 380 7.27 39.89 21.93
C GLU A 380 8.11 41.04 22.53
N ASP A 381 7.48 42.16 22.85
CA ASP A 381 8.13 43.36 23.37
C ASP A 381 9.04 43.14 24.61
N GLU A 382 8.90 42.03 25.36
CA GLU A 382 9.77 41.70 26.52
C GLU A 382 11.13 41.12 26.10
N VAL A 383 11.23 40.54 24.91
CA VAL A 383 12.45 39.90 24.39
C VAL A 383 12.99 40.57 23.15
N ASP A 384 12.19 41.39 22.50
CA ASP A 384 12.66 42.30 21.46
C ASP A 384 13.63 43.34 22.04
N LEU A 385 14.51 43.84 21.25
CA LEU A 385 15.48 44.86 21.62
C LEU A 385 15.25 46.16 20.86
N ASP A 386 14.31 46.19 19.93
CA ASP A 386 13.97 47.29 19.03
C ASP A 386 12.47 47.14 18.69
N ASP A 387 11.61 47.42 19.70
CA ASP A 387 10.16 47.12 19.71
C ASP A 387 9.36 47.71 18.53
N ASP A 388 9.90 48.71 17.80
CA ASP A 388 9.24 49.29 16.63
C ASP A 388 10.04 49.12 15.32
N ASN A 389 11.19 48.41 15.37
CA ASN A 389 12.06 48.11 14.23
C ASN A 389 12.49 49.39 13.44
N ASP A 390 12.71 50.47 14.14
CA ASP A 390 13.17 51.72 13.53
C ASP A 390 14.70 51.79 13.32
N GLY A 391 15.43 50.88 14.00
CA GLY A 391 16.89 50.72 13.96
C GLY A 391 17.62 51.31 15.17
N HIS A 392 16.90 51.83 16.15
CA HIS A 392 17.37 52.17 17.47
C HIS A 392 16.97 51.11 18.48
N LEU A 393 17.86 50.76 19.42
CA LEU A 393 17.50 49.79 20.46
C LEU A 393 16.65 50.49 21.53
N ASP A 394 15.66 49.84 22.11
CA ASP A 394 14.79 50.36 23.18
C ASP A 394 15.53 51.05 24.30
N SER A 395 16.76 50.57 24.61
CA SER A 395 17.60 51.15 25.66
C SER A 395 18.27 52.47 25.26
N GLU A 396 18.30 52.80 23.99
CA GLU A 396 18.93 53.96 23.37
C GLU A 396 17.91 54.84 22.64
N ASP A 397 16.66 54.41 22.60
CA ASP A 397 15.52 55.04 21.95
C ASP A 397 14.62 55.75 22.97
N ASN A 398 14.28 56.99 22.65
CA ASN A 398 13.35 57.77 23.46
C ASN A 398 11.88 57.43 23.18
N CYS A 399 11.58 56.76 22.03
CA CYS A 399 10.27 56.34 21.61
C CYS A 399 10.20 54.82 21.29
N PRO A 400 10.54 53.88 22.20
CA PRO A 400 10.72 52.48 21.92
C PRO A 400 9.49 51.72 21.34
N LYS A 401 8.36 52.36 21.24
CA LYS A 401 7.11 51.88 20.61
C LYS A 401 6.51 52.99 19.76
N GLY A 402 7.38 53.65 19.04
CA GLY A 402 7.06 54.71 18.12
C GLY A 402 6.43 54.26 16.81
N LEU A 403 6.72 54.96 15.73
CA LEU A 403 6.28 54.59 14.39
C LEU A 403 7.12 53.43 13.85
N ILE A 404 6.46 52.31 13.50
CA ILE A 404 7.10 51.11 13.04
C ILE A 404 7.95 51.30 11.79
N GLY A 405 9.19 50.83 11.86
CA GLY A 405 10.16 50.79 10.76
C GLY A 405 11.02 52.03 10.59
N THR A 406 12.18 51.87 9.94
CA THR A 406 13.18 52.90 9.76
C THR A 406 12.63 54.15 9.05
N HIS A 407 12.74 55.28 9.70
CA HIS A 407 12.28 56.57 9.19
C HIS A 407 13.47 57.50 8.91
N SER A 408 13.36 58.30 7.85
CA SER A 408 14.38 59.26 7.47
C SER A 408 14.14 60.68 8.08
N ALA A 409 13.08 60.81 8.88
CA ALA A 409 12.68 62.03 9.50
C ALA A 409 12.77 61.88 11.03
N ASP A 410 13.96 61.76 11.53
CA ASP A 410 14.42 61.80 12.90
C ASP A 410 15.61 62.82 12.89
N LEU A 411 15.38 64.01 13.36
CA LEU A 411 16.27 65.11 13.12
C LEU A 411 17.49 65.13 14.07
N ASP A 412 17.28 64.73 15.31
CA ASP A 412 18.33 64.71 16.35
C ASP A 412 18.89 63.28 16.59
N VAL A 413 18.30 62.27 15.93
CA VAL A 413 18.74 60.86 15.93
C VAL A 413 18.59 60.20 17.32
N ASP A 414 17.49 60.49 17.98
CA ASP A 414 17.17 59.90 19.30
C ASP A 414 16.22 58.73 19.32
N GLY A 415 15.75 58.25 18.12
CA GLY A 415 14.82 57.16 17.91
C GLY A 415 13.36 57.59 17.74
N CYS A 416 13.04 58.83 18.00
CA CYS A 416 11.70 59.38 17.77
C CYS A 416 11.57 59.99 16.37
N HIS A 417 10.55 59.56 15.61
CA HIS A 417 10.23 60.20 14.34
C HIS A 417 9.72 61.65 14.58
N ASP A 418 10.14 62.63 13.75
CA ASP A 418 9.74 64.07 13.86
C ASP A 418 8.22 64.30 14.08
N LEU A 419 7.33 63.32 13.72
CA LEU A 419 5.87 63.47 13.91
C LEU A 419 5.38 63.13 15.30
N GLU A 420 6.14 62.39 16.06
CA GLU A 420 5.81 61.97 17.43
C GLU A 420 6.75 62.49 18.46
N ASP A 421 7.83 63.12 18.00
CA ASP A 421 8.82 63.77 18.86
C ASP A 421 8.31 65.08 19.40
N ASP A 422 8.42 65.23 20.72
CA ASP A 422 8.06 66.47 21.41
C ASP A 422 9.21 67.51 21.43
N ASP A 423 10.45 67.14 21.00
CA ASP A 423 11.66 67.96 20.99
C ASP A 423 12.49 67.63 19.74
N GLU A 424 11.94 68.00 18.55
CA GLU A 424 12.42 67.52 17.22
C GLU A 424 13.91 67.78 16.95
N ASP A 425 14.54 68.72 17.59
CA ASP A 425 15.95 69.05 17.38
C ASP A 425 16.88 68.78 18.59
N GLY A 426 16.32 68.19 19.66
CA GLY A 426 17.03 67.64 20.80
C GLY A 426 17.77 68.71 21.64
N ASP A 427 17.33 69.99 21.59
CA ASP A 427 17.97 71.04 22.31
C ASP A 427 17.55 71.20 23.80
N GLY A 428 16.51 70.37 24.18
CA GLY A 428 15.95 70.33 25.53
C GLY A 428 14.78 71.31 25.77
N LEU A 429 14.30 72.02 24.74
CA LEU A 429 13.01 72.69 24.71
C LEU A 429 12.00 71.86 23.86
N SER A 430 10.82 71.65 24.39
CA SER A 430 9.85 71.00 23.56
C SER A 430 9.31 71.87 22.44
N ASN A 431 8.89 71.31 21.31
CA ASN A 431 8.26 71.95 20.15
C ASN A 431 7.19 73.00 20.62
N SER A 432 6.41 72.63 21.62
CA SER A 432 5.39 73.56 22.21
C SER A 432 5.95 74.68 23.03
N GLN A 433 7.11 74.52 23.64
CA GLN A 433 7.82 75.61 24.38
C GLN A 433 8.47 76.54 23.40
N GLU A 434 9.05 76.05 22.33
CA GLU A 434 9.65 76.82 21.28
C GLU A 434 8.59 77.65 20.50
N ASP A 435 7.47 77.09 20.15
CA ASP A 435 6.32 77.77 19.58
C ASP A 435 5.88 78.99 20.47
N LEU A 436 5.95 78.82 21.80
CA LEU A 436 5.53 79.82 22.76
C LEU A 436 6.53 80.95 22.84
N ILE A 437 7.83 80.70 22.75
CA ILE A 437 8.90 81.68 22.83
C ILE A 437 9.33 82.23 21.48
N GLY A 438 8.91 81.53 20.37
CA GLY A 438 9.11 81.96 19.00
C GLY A 438 10.44 81.54 18.40
N THR A 439 11.00 80.45 18.90
CA THR A 439 12.16 79.75 18.32
C THR A 439 11.72 78.71 17.27
N ASP A 440 12.62 78.03 16.60
CA ASP A 440 12.36 77.07 15.51
C ASP A 440 12.64 75.66 16.02
N SER A 441 11.62 74.87 16.23
CA SER A 441 11.66 73.49 16.71
C SER A 441 12.45 72.49 15.85
N ARG A 442 13.13 72.96 14.83
CA ARG A 442 13.97 72.15 13.93
C ARG A 442 15.41 72.72 13.86
N ASN A 443 15.75 73.62 14.72
CA ASN A 443 17.07 74.21 14.73
C ASN A 443 17.57 74.42 16.17
N PRO A 444 18.43 73.51 16.66
CA PRO A 444 18.88 73.47 18.06
C PRO A 444 19.64 74.73 18.57
N ASP A 445 19.89 75.69 17.71
CA ASP A 445 20.52 76.97 18.05
C ASP A 445 19.70 78.15 17.45
N SER A 446 18.37 78.09 17.53
CA SER A 446 17.49 79.10 16.92
C SER A 446 17.47 80.41 17.71
N ASP A 447 17.87 80.40 18.99
CA ASP A 447 18.04 81.58 19.82
C ASP A 447 19.49 82.13 19.84
N GLY A 448 20.47 81.33 19.27
CA GLY A 448 21.87 81.80 19.05
C GLY A 448 22.73 81.74 20.28
N ASP A 449 22.48 80.88 21.26
CA ASP A 449 23.21 80.78 22.51
C ASP A 449 24.14 79.53 22.65
N LEU A 450 24.17 78.59 21.64
CA LEU A 450 25.04 77.41 21.53
C LEU A 450 26.40 77.71 20.92
#